data_616133d39151224f222683c930b5f4fa
#
_entry.id   616133d39151224f222683c930b5f4fa
#
_cell.length_a   1.000
_cell.length_b   1.000
_cell.length_c   1.000
_cell.angle_alpha   90.00
_cell.angle_beta   90.00
_cell.angle_gamma   90.00
#
_symmetry.space_group_name_H-M   'P 1'
#
loop_
_entity.id
_entity.type
_entity.pdbx_description
1 polymer ?
#
loop_
_entity_poly.entity_id
_entity_poly.type
_entity_poly.pdbx_seq_one_letter_code
_entity_poly.pdbx_strand_id
1 'polypeptide(L)'
;TNEFIRFASSGIFEFYKDVAKVKCGADKLLASLKEQNIKLCLASATAMSEVKYALECHALSKYFDFVISCADIGIGKDRPDIYIKAKSLMGIPEGEICVFEDSYVALETAKKVGFQTVGIFDRYNFGQERLKKSSDIYLDENQTLDCLIAMIDNK
;
A
#
# COMPACT_ATOMS: atom_id res chain seq x y z
N THR A 1 -2.58 30.50 -9.08
CA THR A 1 -1.80 29.33 -8.56
C THR A 1 -2.57 28.61 -7.45
N ASN A 2 -3.14 29.32 -6.48
CA ASN A 2 -3.91 28.69 -5.38
C ASN A 2 -5.27 28.13 -5.82
N GLU A 3 -5.93 28.72 -6.81
CA GLU A 3 -7.18 28.21 -7.38
C GLU A 3 -6.98 26.91 -8.16
N PHE A 4 -5.87 26.82 -8.93
CA PHE A 4 -5.54 25.58 -9.65
C PHE A 4 -5.25 24.42 -8.70
N ILE A 5 -4.54 24.68 -7.60
CA ILE A 5 -4.26 23.67 -6.57
C ILE A 5 -5.56 23.21 -5.88
N ARG A 6 -6.46 24.15 -5.56
CA ARG A 6 -7.77 23.81 -4.98
C ARG A 6 -8.64 23.02 -5.94
N PHE A 7 -8.66 23.37 -7.23
CA PHE A 7 -9.40 22.63 -8.24
C PHE A 7 -8.84 21.23 -8.45
N ALA A 8 -7.53 21.06 -8.52
CA ALA A 8 -6.88 19.77 -8.62
C ALA A 8 -7.15 18.89 -7.38
N SER A 9 -7.10 19.48 -6.19
CA SER A 9 -7.41 18.77 -4.94
C SER A 9 -8.88 18.34 -4.86
N SER A 10 -9.84 19.20 -5.29
CA SER A 10 -11.26 18.81 -5.30
C SER A 10 -11.54 17.63 -6.22
N GLY A 11 -10.92 17.59 -7.41
CA GLY A 11 -11.03 16.48 -8.35
C GLY A 11 -10.49 15.15 -7.80
N ILE A 12 -9.43 15.20 -6.99
CA ILE A 12 -8.89 14.00 -6.34
C ILE A 12 -9.86 13.46 -5.29
N PHE A 13 -10.49 14.31 -4.49
CA PHE A 13 -11.49 13.87 -3.51
C PHE A 13 -12.74 13.26 -4.17
N GLU A 14 -13.24 13.89 -5.24
CA GLU A 14 -14.34 13.32 -6.04
C GLU A 14 -13.94 11.98 -6.66
N PHE A 15 -12.72 11.86 -7.18
CA PHE A 15 -12.21 10.61 -7.71
C PHE A 15 -12.21 9.49 -6.66
N TYR A 16 -11.72 9.74 -5.45
CA TYR A 16 -11.71 8.73 -4.38
C TYR A 16 -13.12 8.35 -3.92
N LYS A 17 -14.06 9.28 -3.95
CA LYS A 17 -15.43 9.05 -3.55
C LYS A 17 -16.22 8.26 -4.59
N ASP A 18 -16.12 8.65 -5.87
CA ASP A 18 -17.08 8.23 -6.88
C ASP A 18 -16.49 7.25 -7.92
N VAL A 19 -15.17 7.22 -8.08
CA VAL A 19 -14.48 6.47 -9.15
C VAL A 19 -13.55 5.39 -8.62
N ALA A 20 -12.70 5.71 -7.66
CA ALA A 20 -11.73 4.76 -7.12
C ALA A 20 -12.44 3.60 -6.41
N LYS A 21 -11.95 2.41 -6.65
CA LYS A 21 -12.49 1.20 -6.00
C LYS A 21 -11.39 0.48 -5.24
N VAL A 22 -11.77 -0.13 -4.14
CA VAL A 22 -10.91 -1.04 -3.40
C VAL A 22 -10.57 -2.25 -4.28
N LYS A 23 -9.31 -2.65 -4.33
CA LYS A 23 -8.91 -3.87 -5.06
C LYS A 23 -9.66 -5.08 -4.49
N CYS A 24 -10.09 -5.97 -5.37
CA CYS A 24 -10.90 -7.13 -5.01
C CYS A 24 -10.19 -8.00 -3.95
N GLY A 25 -10.92 -8.35 -2.90
CA GLY A 25 -10.41 -9.14 -1.78
C GLY A 25 -9.61 -8.37 -0.73
N ALA A 26 -9.38 -7.04 -0.91
CA ALA A 26 -8.59 -6.27 0.05
C ALA A 26 -9.27 -6.15 1.42
N ASP A 27 -10.56 -5.96 1.45
CA ASP A 27 -11.36 -5.88 2.67
C ASP A 27 -11.28 -7.17 3.50
N LYS A 28 -11.41 -8.31 2.84
CA LYS A 28 -11.29 -9.64 3.47
C LYS A 28 -9.88 -9.90 3.99
N LEU A 29 -8.86 -9.60 3.17
CA LEU A 29 -7.46 -9.76 3.59
C LEU A 29 -7.16 -8.89 4.81
N LEU A 30 -7.51 -7.60 4.79
CA LEU A 30 -7.29 -6.69 5.90
C LEU A 30 -8.01 -7.14 7.17
N ALA A 31 -9.24 -7.63 7.06
CA ALA A 31 -10.00 -8.17 8.19
C ALA A 31 -9.29 -9.40 8.79
N SER A 32 -8.91 -10.37 7.97
CA SER A 32 -8.19 -11.58 8.41
C SER A 32 -6.86 -11.23 9.10
N LEU A 33 -6.08 -10.30 8.56
CA LEU A 33 -4.83 -9.85 9.18
C LEU A 33 -5.06 -9.21 10.56
N LYS A 34 -6.13 -8.42 10.71
CA LYS A 34 -6.48 -7.82 12.01
C LYS A 34 -6.98 -8.84 13.02
N GLU A 35 -7.75 -9.84 12.61
CA GLU A 35 -8.18 -10.94 13.48
C GLU A 35 -7.00 -11.72 14.02
N GLN A 36 -5.90 -11.83 13.26
CA GLN A 36 -4.64 -12.44 13.68
C GLN A 36 -3.71 -11.50 14.44
N ASN A 37 -4.18 -10.30 14.80
CA ASN A 37 -3.39 -9.26 15.48
C ASN A 37 -2.13 -8.80 14.73
N ILE A 38 -2.13 -8.91 13.39
CA ILE A 38 -1.04 -8.43 12.56
C ILE A 38 -1.13 -6.90 12.45
N LYS A 39 -0.02 -6.21 12.73
CA LYS A 39 0.06 -4.76 12.60
C LYS A 39 0.05 -4.34 11.14
N LEU A 40 -0.74 -3.33 10.81
CA LEU A 40 -0.88 -2.81 9.46
C LEU A 40 -0.46 -1.34 9.38
N CYS A 41 0.45 -1.06 8.45
CA CYS A 41 0.90 0.29 8.13
C CYS A 41 0.61 0.63 6.67
N LEU A 42 -0.13 1.70 6.42
CA LEU A 42 -0.29 2.25 5.07
C LEU A 42 0.80 3.28 4.79
N ALA A 43 1.62 3.02 3.79
CA ALA A 43 2.66 3.93 3.30
C ALA A 43 2.28 4.42 1.89
N SER A 44 2.02 5.71 1.71
CA SER A 44 1.53 6.29 0.45
C SER A 44 2.45 7.39 -0.08
N ALA A 45 2.51 7.52 -1.42
CA ALA A 45 3.08 8.68 -2.08
C ALA A 45 2.12 9.89 -2.05
N THR A 46 0.83 9.64 -1.86
CA THR A 46 -0.26 10.62 -1.83
C THR A 46 -0.22 11.45 -0.54
N ALA A 47 -0.69 12.70 -0.59
CA ALA A 47 -0.77 13.58 0.58
C ALA A 47 -1.68 12.98 1.68
N MET A 48 -1.32 13.20 2.95
CA MET A 48 -2.00 12.59 4.10
C MET A 48 -3.51 12.89 4.15
N SER A 49 -3.92 14.10 3.80
CA SER A 49 -5.34 14.48 3.75
C SER A 49 -6.14 13.66 2.75
N GLU A 50 -5.57 13.39 1.59
CA GLU A 50 -6.19 12.58 0.52
C GLU A 50 -6.22 11.10 0.89
N VAL A 51 -5.14 10.59 1.51
CA VAL A 51 -5.08 9.22 2.01
C VAL A 51 -6.16 8.98 3.07
N LYS A 52 -6.28 9.86 4.06
CA LYS A 52 -7.30 9.75 5.09
C LYS A 52 -8.71 9.77 4.51
N TYR A 53 -8.96 10.69 3.59
CA TYR A 53 -10.25 10.79 2.91
C TYR A 53 -10.59 9.49 2.14
N ALA A 54 -9.64 8.96 1.37
CA ALA A 54 -9.83 7.71 0.64
C ALA A 54 -10.15 6.53 1.57
N LEU A 55 -9.43 6.42 2.70
CA LEU A 55 -9.66 5.40 3.70
C LEU A 55 -11.05 5.52 4.35
N GLU A 56 -11.52 6.74 4.60
CA GLU A 56 -12.85 7.01 5.15
C GLU A 56 -13.96 6.66 4.15
N CYS A 57 -13.82 7.09 2.89
CA CYS A 57 -14.79 6.78 1.82
C CYS A 57 -15.04 5.27 1.67
N HIS A 58 -14.02 4.46 1.91
CA HIS A 58 -14.09 3.00 1.75
C HIS A 58 -14.15 2.23 3.07
N ALA A 59 -14.33 2.91 4.20
CA ALA A 59 -14.38 2.32 5.55
C ALA A 59 -13.16 1.45 5.90
N LEU A 60 -11.97 1.81 5.39
CA LEU A 60 -10.72 1.06 5.58
C LEU A 60 -9.87 1.59 6.73
N SER A 61 -10.12 2.80 7.26
CA SER A 61 -9.31 3.42 8.32
C SER A 61 -9.13 2.53 9.55
N LYS A 62 -10.15 1.74 9.88
CA LYS A 62 -10.17 0.83 11.06
C LYS A 62 -9.13 -0.28 11.02
N TYR A 63 -8.58 -0.60 9.84
CA TYR A 63 -7.62 -1.70 9.70
C TYR A 63 -6.18 -1.27 9.95
N PHE A 64 -5.84 0.02 9.78
CA PHE A 64 -4.46 0.48 9.83
C PHE A 64 -4.09 1.04 11.21
N ASP A 65 -3.04 0.50 11.80
CA ASP A 65 -2.46 1.00 13.04
C ASP A 65 -1.65 2.28 12.79
N PHE A 66 -1.03 2.39 11.61
CA PHE A 66 -0.24 3.54 11.18
C PHE A 66 -0.56 3.93 9.75
N VAL A 67 -0.56 5.23 9.48
CA VAL A 67 -0.64 5.81 8.14
C VAL A 67 0.49 6.80 7.98
N ILE A 68 1.30 6.66 6.94
CA ILE A 68 2.42 7.55 6.64
C ILE A 68 2.39 7.99 5.18
N SER A 69 2.82 9.22 4.91
CA SER A 69 2.84 9.83 3.60
C SER A 69 4.25 10.27 3.22
N CYS A 70 4.67 9.98 1.99
CA CYS A 70 5.89 10.51 1.40
C CYS A 70 5.87 12.03 1.31
N ALA A 71 4.70 12.64 1.09
CA ALA A 71 4.57 14.09 1.03
C ALA A 71 4.95 14.77 2.35
N ASP A 72 4.66 14.13 3.51
CA ASP A 72 5.05 14.64 4.82
C ASP A 72 6.54 14.47 5.11
N ILE A 73 7.17 13.50 4.45
CA ILE A 73 8.61 13.21 4.60
C ILE A 73 9.42 14.02 3.58
N GLY A 74 8.79 14.44 2.47
CA GLY A 74 9.43 15.12 1.35
C GLY A 74 10.28 14.21 0.45
N ILE A 75 10.10 12.90 0.53
CA ILE A 75 10.92 11.90 -0.18
C ILE A 75 10.00 10.79 -0.72
N GLY A 76 10.19 10.39 -1.98
CA GLY A 76 9.40 9.36 -2.65
C GLY A 76 9.75 7.92 -2.22
N LYS A 77 8.95 6.95 -2.71
CA LYS A 77 9.14 5.52 -2.44
C LYS A 77 10.33 4.88 -3.21
N ASP A 78 10.99 5.63 -4.07
CA ASP A 78 12.26 5.28 -4.70
C ASP A 78 13.44 5.31 -3.71
N ARG A 79 13.23 5.87 -2.51
CA ARG A 79 14.16 5.91 -1.40
C ARG A 79 13.64 5.13 -0.19
N PRO A 80 14.54 4.60 0.66
CA PRO A 80 14.16 3.70 1.75
C PRO A 80 13.47 4.40 2.94
N ASP A 81 13.45 5.72 2.98
CA ASP A 81 13.09 6.52 4.16
C ASP A 81 11.69 6.20 4.71
N ILE A 82 10.68 6.05 3.82
CA ILE A 82 9.32 5.71 4.24
C ILE A 82 9.24 4.29 4.82
N TYR A 83 9.99 3.35 4.27
CA TYR A 83 10.03 1.96 4.74
C TYR A 83 10.75 1.84 6.10
N ILE A 84 11.85 2.58 6.28
CA ILE A 84 12.55 2.68 7.57
C ILE A 84 11.63 3.28 8.63
N LYS A 85 10.88 4.32 8.29
CA LYS A 85 9.90 4.92 9.19
C LYS A 85 8.77 3.94 9.54
N ALA A 86 8.23 3.22 8.55
CA ALA A 86 7.22 2.19 8.79
C ALA A 86 7.73 1.12 9.76
N LYS A 87 8.93 0.56 9.53
CA LYS A 87 9.58 -0.40 10.41
C LYS A 87 9.70 0.13 11.85
N SER A 88 10.16 1.38 12.00
CA SER A 88 10.32 2.02 13.32
C SER A 88 8.98 2.13 14.06
N LEU A 89 7.90 2.51 13.37
CA LEU A 89 6.57 2.62 13.97
C LEU A 89 5.99 1.26 14.35
N MET A 90 6.18 0.25 13.51
CA MET A 90 5.67 -1.09 13.74
C MET A 90 6.44 -1.82 14.85
N GLY A 91 7.72 -1.49 15.04
CA GLY A 91 8.56 -2.05 16.11
C GLY A 91 8.85 -3.54 15.94
N ILE A 92 8.91 -4.04 14.70
CA ILE A 92 9.19 -5.44 14.35
C ILE A 92 10.42 -5.55 13.44
N PRO A 93 11.11 -6.71 13.42
CA PRO A 93 12.26 -6.93 12.55
C PRO A 93 11.89 -6.84 11.07
N GLU A 94 12.83 -6.40 10.22
CA GLU A 94 12.60 -6.26 8.77
C GLU A 94 12.17 -7.55 8.09
N GLY A 95 12.72 -8.69 8.48
CA GLY A 95 12.40 -10.01 7.90
C GLY A 95 10.97 -10.50 8.19
N GLU A 96 10.28 -9.87 9.16
CA GLU A 96 8.89 -10.16 9.51
C GLU A 96 7.91 -9.16 8.88
N ILE A 97 8.42 -8.15 8.15
CA ILE A 97 7.59 -7.17 7.45
C ILE A 97 7.35 -7.62 6.02
N CYS A 98 6.10 -7.62 5.60
CA CYS A 98 5.70 -7.87 4.22
C CYS A 98 5.10 -6.60 3.60
N VAL A 99 5.60 -6.21 2.43
CA VAL A 99 5.15 -5.03 1.69
C VAL A 99 4.35 -5.46 0.47
N PHE A 100 3.19 -4.86 0.29
CA PHE A 100 2.32 -5.00 -0.86
C PHE A 100 2.46 -3.78 -1.75
N GLU A 101 2.88 -3.96 -2.99
CA GLU A 101 3.16 -2.87 -3.94
C GLU A 101 2.77 -3.23 -5.37
N ASP A 102 2.34 -2.23 -6.13
CA ASP A 102 2.05 -2.31 -7.56
C ASP A 102 3.12 -1.61 -8.41
N SER A 103 4.04 -0.86 -7.78
CA SER A 103 5.18 -0.21 -8.41
C SER A 103 6.45 -1.02 -8.21
N TYR A 104 7.13 -1.42 -9.31
CA TYR A 104 8.40 -2.14 -9.20
C TYR A 104 9.50 -1.31 -8.50
N VAL A 105 9.51 0.02 -8.68
CA VAL A 105 10.50 0.90 -8.03
C VAL A 105 10.34 0.87 -6.52
N ALA A 106 9.11 1.01 -6.05
CA ALA A 106 8.76 0.99 -4.64
C ALA A 106 9.03 -0.40 -4.03
N LEU A 107 8.64 -1.48 -4.73
CA LEU A 107 8.85 -2.85 -4.29
C LEU A 107 10.35 -3.19 -4.18
N GLU A 108 11.16 -2.85 -5.18
CA GLU A 108 12.60 -3.07 -5.14
C GLU A 108 13.28 -2.28 -4.01
N THR A 109 12.78 -1.09 -3.69
CA THR A 109 13.26 -0.29 -2.58
C THR A 109 12.93 -0.96 -1.24
N ALA A 110 11.70 -1.45 -1.06
CA ALA A 110 11.31 -2.21 0.12
C ALA A 110 12.15 -3.48 0.30
N LYS A 111 12.41 -4.20 -0.79
CA LYS A 111 13.25 -5.41 -0.81
C LYS A 111 14.70 -5.11 -0.39
N LYS A 112 15.28 -3.98 -0.81
CA LYS A 112 16.62 -3.55 -0.37
C LYS A 112 16.70 -3.24 1.14
N VAL A 113 15.59 -2.87 1.75
CA VAL A 113 15.49 -2.69 3.22
C VAL A 113 15.41 -4.02 3.97
N GLY A 114 15.19 -5.14 3.26
CA GLY A 114 15.09 -6.48 3.84
C GLY A 114 13.66 -6.97 4.07
N PHE A 115 12.66 -6.30 3.50
CA PHE A 115 11.26 -6.70 3.64
C PHE A 115 10.90 -7.82 2.65
N GLN A 116 9.98 -8.69 3.05
CA GLN A 116 9.28 -9.60 2.13
C GLN A 116 8.35 -8.78 1.23
N THR A 117 8.12 -9.24 0.01
CA THR A 117 7.41 -8.44 -0.99
C THR A 117 6.32 -9.21 -1.71
N VAL A 118 5.15 -8.59 -1.81
CA VAL A 118 4.03 -9.03 -2.65
C VAL A 118 3.81 -7.98 -3.74
N GLY A 119 4.11 -8.35 -4.97
CA GLY A 119 3.79 -7.55 -6.16
C GLY A 119 2.32 -7.76 -6.56
N ILE A 120 1.60 -6.68 -6.79
CA ILE A 120 0.20 -6.72 -7.18
C ILE A 120 0.06 -6.12 -8.58
N PHE A 121 -0.50 -6.89 -9.51
CA PHE A 121 -0.78 -6.38 -10.85
C PHE A 121 -1.64 -5.11 -10.82
N ASP A 122 -1.23 -4.12 -11.61
CA ASP A 122 -2.04 -2.94 -11.90
C ASP A 122 -1.88 -2.54 -13.37
N ARG A 123 -3.00 -2.55 -14.11
CA ARG A 123 -3.00 -2.25 -15.57
C ARG A 123 -2.54 -0.85 -15.93
N TYR A 124 -2.57 0.06 -14.98
CA TYR A 124 -2.17 1.45 -15.18
C TYR A 124 -0.69 1.71 -14.86
N ASN A 125 -0.01 0.75 -14.21
CA ASN A 125 1.40 0.83 -13.90
C ASN A 125 2.25 0.13 -14.96
N PHE A 126 3.33 0.79 -15.38
CA PHE A 126 4.32 0.20 -16.27
C PHE A 126 5.30 -0.70 -15.52
N GLY A 127 6.04 -1.54 -16.26
CA GLY A 127 7.08 -2.39 -15.67
C GLY A 127 6.56 -3.62 -14.93
N GLN A 128 5.37 -4.14 -15.27
CA GLN A 128 4.74 -5.30 -14.62
C GLN A 128 5.62 -6.57 -14.67
N GLU A 129 6.34 -6.82 -15.77
CA GLU A 129 7.28 -7.93 -15.86
C GLU A 129 8.46 -7.80 -14.87
N ARG A 130 8.91 -6.56 -14.61
CA ARG A 130 9.94 -6.29 -13.63
C ARG A 130 9.39 -6.43 -12.21
N LEU A 131 8.19 -5.94 -11.95
CA LEU A 131 7.48 -6.12 -10.69
C LEU A 131 7.37 -7.62 -10.36
N LYS A 132 6.91 -8.44 -11.31
CA LYS A 132 6.78 -9.89 -11.18
C LYS A 132 8.11 -10.56 -10.84
N LYS A 133 9.19 -10.21 -11.54
CA LYS A 133 10.52 -10.79 -11.31
C LYS A 133 11.13 -10.39 -9.96
N SER A 134 10.81 -9.20 -9.47
CA SER A 134 11.38 -8.67 -8.23
C SER A 134 10.59 -9.08 -6.98
N SER A 135 9.35 -9.51 -7.13
CA SER A 135 8.46 -9.92 -6.02
C SER A 135 8.83 -11.30 -5.48
N ASP A 136 8.66 -11.50 -4.18
CA ASP A 136 8.72 -12.85 -3.57
C ASP A 136 7.42 -13.62 -3.85
N ILE A 137 6.28 -12.91 -3.85
CA ILE A 137 4.96 -13.38 -4.30
C ILE A 137 4.43 -12.36 -5.31
N TYR A 138 3.80 -12.82 -6.38
CA TYR A 138 3.17 -11.94 -7.36
C TYR A 138 1.72 -12.35 -7.61
N LEU A 139 0.81 -11.40 -7.49
CA LEU A 139 -0.60 -11.55 -7.87
C LEU A 139 -0.81 -10.96 -9.26
N ASP A 140 -1.26 -11.79 -10.19
CA ASP A 140 -1.60 -11.36 -11.54
C ASP A 140 -3.02 -10.78 -11.64
N GLU A 141 -3.43 -10.40 -12.84
CA GLU A 141 -4.72 -9.75 -13.08
C GLU A 141 -5.95 -10.63 -12.77
N ASN A 142 -5.78 -11.96 -12.68
CA ASN A 142 -6.85 -12.91 -12.42
C ASN A 142 -6.97 -13.28 -10.94
N GLN A 143 -6.05 -12.81 -10.11
CA GLN A 143 -6.00 -13.12 -8.68
C GLN A 143 -6.52 -11.95 -7.85
N THR A 144 -7.22 -12.27 -6.77
CA THR A 144 -7.72 -11.31 -5.79
C THR A 144 -6.90 -11.37 -4.53
N LEU A 145 -6.86 -10.29 -3.75
CA LEU A 145 -6.01 -10.20 -2.56
C LEU A 145 -6.35 -11.22 -1.48
N ASP A 146 -7.60 -11.66 -1.40
CA ASP A 146 -8.04 -12.68 -0.42
C ASP A 146 -7.46 -14.08 -0.68
N CYS A 147 -6.89 -14.36 -1.86
CA CYS A 147 -6.17 -15.62 -2.08
C CYS A 147 -4.93 -15.77 -1.18
N LEU A 148 -4.40 -14.66 -0.64
CA LEU A 148 -3.27 -14.68 0.28
C LEU A 148 -3.63 -15.15 1.70
N ILE A 149 -4.91 -15.14 2.07
CA ILE A 149 -5.37 -15.57 3.41
C ILE A 149 -4.93 -17.01 3.67
N ALA A 150 -5.12 -17.90 2.71
CA ALA A 150 -4.71 -19.29 2.83
C ALA A 150 -3.19 -19.49 3.02
N MET A 151 -2.37 -18.54 2.57
CA MET A 151 -0.92 -18.58 2.76
C MET A 151 -0.51 -18.09 4.15
N ILE A 152 -1.34 -17.26 4.79
CA ILE A 152 -1.12 -16.72 6.13
C ILE A 152 -1.57 -17.73 7.19
N ASP A 153 -2.71 -18.37 6.98
CA ASP A 153 -3.31 -19.33 7.91
C ASP A 153 -2.50 -20.63 8.06
N ASN A 154 -1.59 -20.92 7.13
CA ASN A 154 -0.75 -22.13 7.15
C ASN A 154 0.65 -21.93 7.76
N LYS A 155 0.92 -20.81 8.42
CA LYS A 155 2.16 -20.52 9.16
C LYS A 155 1.91 -20.57 10.66
#